data_b9416988b768829cd8415867bedaa20c
#
_entry.id   b9416988b768829cd8415867bedaa20c
#
_cell.length_a   1.000
_cell.length_b   1.000
_cell.length_c   1.000
_cell.angle_alpha   90.00
_cell.angle_beta   90.00
_cell.angle_gamma   90.00
#
_symmetry.space_group_name_H-M   'P 1'
#
loop_
_entity.id
_entity.type
_entity.pdbx_description
1 polymer ?
#
loop_
_entity_poly.entity_id
_entity_poly.type
_entity_poly.pdbx_seq_one_letter_code
_entity_poly.pdbx_strand_id
1 'polypeptide(L)'
;MQKTHILPHKSGEKKPLCIGDELVVQISREAVKTKAPTVTSHLSFTGRYAVLTHGNTRIGVSSKIPRALRDEFKDRLSRMKNEQFGIIIRTNAKGVPFQEVEDEIERLKEEYKKLLNTALSRVAFSRLKSAPPTYISDLKNRIHGRNGRNRHRRKRLVYGNTRILSYRIS
;
A
#
# COMPACT_ATOMS: atom_id res chain seq x y z
N MET A 1 -10.20 -23.91 -17.84
CA MET A 1 -9.64 -23.95 -16.48
C MET A 1 -10.22 -22.77 -15.70
N GLN A 2 -11.13 -23.05 -14.77
CA GLN A 2 -11.65 -22.01 -13.87
C GLN A 2 -10.53 -21.62 -12.91
N LYS A 3 -10.16 -20.34 -12.88
CA LYS A 3 -9.23 -19.80 -11.88
C LYS A 3 -9.94 -19.76 -10.53
N THR A 4 -9.79 -20.81 -9.75
CA THR A 4 -10.28 -20.86 -8.38
C THR A 4 -9.35 -20.08 -7.49
N HIS A 5 -9.79 -18.91 -7.07
CA HIS A 5 -9.22 -18.05 -6.02
C HIS A 5 -7.90 -17.32 -6.31
N ILE A 6 -8.01 -16.19 -7.00
CA ILE A 6 -7.03 -15.10 -6.81
C ILE A 6 -7.48 -14.32 -5.57
N LEU A 7 -6.88 -14.63 -4.44
CA LEU A 7 -7.21 -13.97 -3.18
C LEU A 7 -6.08 -13.06 -2.73
N PRO A 8 -6.35 -11.78 -2.48
CA PRO A 8 -5.71 -11.16 -1.35
C PRO A 8 -6.36 -11.78 -0.11
N HIS A 9 -5.60 -12.55 0.64
CA HIS A 9 -6.07 -13.21 1.84
C HIS A 9 -6.58 -12.18 2.84
N LYS A 10 -7.86 -12.22 3.19
CA LYS A 10 -8.42 -11.34 4.24
C LYS A 10 -7.89 -11.82 5.59
N SER A 11 -7.40 -10.89 6.40
CA SER A 11 -7.12 -11.18 7.81
C SER A 11 -8.39 -11.66 8.49
N GLY A 12 -8.39 -12.91 8.97
CA GLY A 12 -9.54 -13.54 9.61
C GLY A 12 -10.28 -14.59 8.79
N GLU A 13 -9.98 -14.77 7.49
CA GLU A 13 -10.49 -15.94 6.77
C GLU A 13 -9.78 -17.21 7.26
N LYS A 14 -10.57 -18.11 7.85
CA LYS A 14 -10.10 -19.41 8.37
C LYS A 14 -9.93 -20.49 7.30
N LYS A 15 -10.07 -20.14 6.01
CA LYS A 15 -9.90 -21.12 4.93
C LYS A 15 -8.41 -21.43 4.77
N PRO A 16 -7.98 -22.67 4.99
CA PRO A 16 -6.60 -23.06 4.78
C PRO A 16 -6.24 -22.90 3.31
N LEU A 17 -5.01 -22.47 3.05
CA LEU A 17 -4.47 -22.46 1.70
C LEU A 17 -4.20 -23.88 1.24
N CYS A 18 -4.61 -24.19 0.02
CA CYS A 18 -4.46 -25.49 -0.58
C CYS A 18 -3.45 -25.47 -1.74
N ILE A 19 -2.84 -26.60 -2.01
CA ILE A 19 -2.01 -26.80 -3.20
C ILE A 19 -2.84 -26.48 -4.45
N GLY A 20 -2.31 -25.67 -5.35
CA GLY A 20 -3.01 -25.19 -6.55
C GLY A 20 -3.69 -23.83 -6.41
N ASP A 21 -3.79 -23.28 -5.19
CA ASP A 21 -4.32 -21.93 -5.00
C ASP A 21 -3.37 -20.87 -5.57
N GLU A 22 -3.96 -19.84 -6.19
CA GLU A 22 -3.23 -18.69 -6.71
C GLU A 22 -3.44 -17.49 -5.77
N LEU A 23 -2.35 -16.83 -5.40
CA LEU A 23 -2.33 -15.69 -4.48
C LEU A 23 -1.73 -14.47 -5.14
N VAL A 24 -2.30 -13.31 -4.82
CA VAL A 24 -1.64 -12.03 -5.07
C VAL A 24 -0.78 -11.70 -3.85
N VAL A 25 0.52 -11.57 -4.07
CA VAL A 25 1.48 -11.29 -2.99
C VAL A 25 2.31 -10.05 -3.30
N GLN A 26 2.70 -9.36 -2.27
CA GLN A 26 3.58 -8.20 -2.31
C GLN A 26 4.93 -8.56 -1.67
N ILE A 27 6.02 -8.19 -2.32
CA ILE A 27 7.34 -8.28 -1.71
C ILE A 27 7.42 -7.24 -0.59
N SER A 28 7.49 -7.70 0.65
CA SER A 28 7.63 -6.85 1.84
C SER A 28 9.09 -6.58 2.18
N ARG A 29 9.97 -7.51 1.83
CA ARG A 29 11.42 -7.38 1.99
C ARG A 29 12.13 -8.05 0.83
N GLU A 30 13.04 -7.34 0.20
CA GLU A 30 13.88 -7.91 -0.87
C GLU A 30 14.91 -8.89 -0.31
N ALA A 31 15.41 -9.78 -1.18
CA ALA A 31 16.51 -10.66 -0.84
C ALA A 31 17.75 -9.83 -0.46
N VAL A 32 18.40 -10.18 0.64
CA VAL A 32 19.64 -9.54 1.10
C VAL A 32 20.66 -10.62 1.42
N LYS A 33 21.75 -10.63 0.66
CA LYS A 33 22.81 -11.65 0.78
C LYS A 33 22.22 -13.07 0.65
N THR A 34 22.31 -13.86 1.71
CA THR A 34 21.80 -15.25 1.79
C THR A 34 20.34 -15.36 2.21
N LYS A 35 19.68 -14.25 2.56
CA LYS A 35 18.27 -14.26 3.00
C LYS A 35 17.33 -14.14 1.82
N ALA A 36 16.40 -15.08 1.71
CA ALA A 36 15.34 -15.05 0.70
C ALA A 36 14.43 -13.83 0.87
N PRO A 37 13.76 -13.37 -0.20
CA PRO A 37 12.78 -12.30 -0.13
C PRO A 37 11.58 -12.75 0.74
N THR A 38 10.98 -11.80 1.45
CA THR A 38 9.75 -12.05 2.22
C THR A 38 8.57 -11.45 1.46
N VAL A 39 7.51 -12.22 1.37
CA VAL A 39 6.25 -11.80 0.75
C VAL A 39 5.12 -11.72 1.75
N THR A 40 4.08 -10.96 1.44
CA THR A 40 2.85 -10.84 2.22
C THR A 40 1.64 -10.78 1.30
N SER A 41 0.54 -11.35 1.74
CA SER A 41 -0.77 -11.21 1.09
C SER A 41 -1.50 -9.93 1.49
N HIS A 42 -1.02 -9.23 2.52
CA HIS A 42 -1.53 -7.90 2.89
C HIS A 42 -0.98 -6.84 1.93
N LEU A 43 -1.78 -6.49 0.93
CA LEU A 43 -1.39 -5.51 -0.07
C LEU A 43 -1.45 -4.10 0.51
N SER A 44 -0.42 -3.30 0.24
CA SER A 44 -0.37 -1.89 0.63
C SER A 44 -0.11 -0.99 -0.58
N PHE A 45 -0.91 0.06 -0.69
CA PHE A 45 -0.81 1.07 -1.74
C PHE A 45 -0.44 2.40 -1.09
N THR A 46 0.74 2.89 -1.42
CA THR A 46 1.30 4.08 -0.79
C THR A 46 1.09 5.29 -1.67
N GLY A 47 0.26 6.22 -1.21
CA GLY A 47 0.07 7.54 -1.77
C GLY A 47 0.99 8.60 -1.13
N ARG A 48 0.76 9.85 -1.47
CA ARG A 48 1.45 11.00 -0.91
C ARG A 48 0.99 11.31 0.52
N TYR A 49 -0.31 11.31 0.73
CA TYR A 49 -0.97 11.67 1.99
C TYR A 49 -1.44 10.48 2.80
N ALA A 50 -1.76 9.37 2.13
CA ALA A 50 -2.31 8.19 2.75
C ALA A 50 -1.62 6.90 2.28
N VAL A 51 -1.74 5.86 3.09
CA VAL A 51 -1.44 4.47 2.72
C VAL A 51 -2.72 3.68 2.90
N LEU A 52 -3.15 2.99 1.84
CA LEU A 52 -4.26 2.06 1.87
C LEU A 52 -3.72 0.64 2.08
N THR A 53 -4.24 -0.09 3.06
CA THR A 53 -3.84 -1.48 3.33
C THR A 53 -5.03 -2.40 3.19
N HIS A 54 -4.90 -3.48 2.41
CA HIS A 54 -5.93 -4.51 2.30
C HIS A 54 -5.71 -5.58 3.38
N GLY A 55 -6.80 -6.11 3.95
CA GLY A 55 -6.76 -7.15 4.98
C GLY A 55 -6.44 -6.66 6.40
N ASN A 56 -6.20 -5.37 6.59
CA ASN A 56 -6.07 -4.72 7.89
C ASN A 56 -6.98 -3.50 7.89
N THR A 57 -8.01 -3.48 8.74
CA THR A 57 -9.04 -2.44 8.79
C THR A 57 -8.74 -1.31 9.77
N ARG A 58 -7.50 -1.21 10.24
CA ARG A 58 -7.10 -0.18 11.20
C ARG A 58 -6.98 1.19 10.56
N ILE A 59 -7.48 2.21 11.26
CA ILE A 59 -7.26 3.61 10.92
C ILE A 59 -6.10 4.12 11.77
N GLY A 60 -5.05 4.60 11.11
CA GLY A 60 -3.88 5.19 11.74
C GLY A 60 -3.63 6.61 11.24
N VAL A 61 -3.08 7.46 12.10
CA VAL A 61 -2.59 8.79 11.72
C VAL A 61 -1.19 8.97 12.27
N SER A 62 -0.29 9.49 11.45
CA SER A 62 1.11 9.72 11.84
C SER A 62 1.22 10.52 13.14
N SER A 63 2.06 10.06 14.07
CA SER A 63 2.31 10.74 15.34
C SER A 63 2.92 12.13 15.18
N LYS A 64 3.50 12.44 14.02
CA LYS A 64 4.08 13.77 13.70
C LYS A 64 3.02 14.82 13.32
N ILE A 65 1.77 14.42 13.18
CA ILE A 65 0.64 15.34 12.99
C ILE A 65 0.16 15.81 14.38
N PRO A 66 -0.16 17.10 14.58
CA PRO A 66 -0.69 17.62 15.83
C PRO A 66 -1.93 16.86 16.31
N ARG A 67 -2.11 16.73 17.63
CA ARG A 67 -3.17 15.89 18.22
C ARG A 67 -4.57 16.29 17.73
N ALA A 68 -4.89 17.58 17.76
CA ALA A 68 -6.21 18.07 17.32
C ALA A 68 -6.53 17.64 15.89
N LEU A 69 -5.57 17.80 14.97
CA LEU A 69 -5.74 17.39 13.57
C LEU A 69 -5.78 15.86 13.40
N ARG A 70 -5.07 15.11 14.27
CA ARG A 70 -5.15 13.64 14.26
C ARG A 70 -6.55 13.16 14.64
N ASP A 71 -7.16 13.79 15.62
CA ASP A 71 -8.48 13.40 16.09
C ASP A 71 -9.52 13.75 15.02
N GLU A 72 -9.42 14.91 14.35
CA GLU A 72 -10.24 15.27 13.19
C GLU A 72 -10.12 14.25 12.05
N PHE A 73 -8.90 13.86 11.67
CA PHE A 73 -8.68 12.84 10.64
C PHE A 73 -9.31 11.50 11.01
N LYS A 74 -9.18 11.08 12.26
CA LYS A 74 -9.77 9.81 12.72
C LYS A 74 -11.29 9.84 12.64
N ASP A 75 -11.92 10.92 13.06
CA ASP A 75 -13.38 11.08 13.01
C ASP A 75 -13.90 10.99 11.56
N ARG A 76 -13.28 11.76 10.65
CA ARG A 76 -13.67 11.75 9.24
C ARG A 76 -13.46 10.38 8.61
N LEU A 77 -12.31 9.75 8.86
CA LEU A 77 -12.00 8.42 8.31
C LEU A 77 -12.88 7.33 8.90
N SER A 78 -13.33 7.47 10.15
CA SER A 78 -14.26 6.50 10.78
C SER A 78 -15.58 6.43 10.03
N ARG A 79 -16.05 7.55 9.47
CA ARG A 79 -17.26 7.61 8.63
C ARG A 79 -17.06 6.95 7.25
N MET A 80 -15.83 6.93 6.77
CA MET A 80 -15.44 6.30 5.49
C MET A 80 -14.99 4.85 5.66
N LYS A 81 -15.05 4.31 6.89
CA LYS A 81 -14.53 2.99 7.21
C LYS A 81 -15.16 1.92 6.33
N ASN A 82 -14.31 1.14 5.68
CA ASN A 82 -14.67 -0.03 4.91
C ASN A 82 -14.08 -1.26 5.60
N GLU A 83 -14.83 -2.37 5.62
CA GLU A 83 -14.38 -3.62 6.23
C GLU A 83 -13.20 -4.30 5.48
N GLN A 84 -12.87 -3.80 4.30
CA GLN A 84 -11.81 -4.38 3.46
C GLN A 84 -10.46 -3.68 3.64
N PHE A 85 -10.46 -2.37 4.00
CA PHE A 85 -9.26 -1.54 3.97
C PHE A 85 -8.98 -0.86 5.29
N GLY A 86 -7.71 -0.83 5.66
CA GLY A 86 -7.17 0.10 6.62
C GLY A 86 -6.56 1.33 5.93
N ILE A 87 -6.55 2.44 6.63
CA ILE A 87 -6.04 3.71 6.12
C ILE A 87 -5.05 4.29 7.12
N ILE A 88 -3.86 4.65 6.65
CA ILE A 88 -2.83 5.29 7.46
C ILE A 88 -2.52 6.65 6.86
N ILE A 89 -2.85 7.73 7.58
CA ILE A 89 -2.54 9.10 7.17
C ILE A 89 -1.08 9.40 7.45
N ARG A 90 -0.40 9.92 6.44
CA ARG A 90 1.03 10.26 6.47
C ARG A 90 1.24 11.71 6.92
N THR A 91 2.45 12.02 7.36
CA THR A 91 2.83 13.37 7.80
C THR A 91 2.60 14.45 6.73
N ASN A 92 2.69 14.08 5.45
CA ASN A 92 2.48 15.01 4.33
C ASN A 92 1.04 15.53 4.21
N ALA A 93 0.08 14.91 4.88
CA ALA A 93 -1.30 15.38 4.95
C ALA A 93 -1.48 16.60 5.88
N LYS A 94 -0.43 16.99 6.64
CA LYS A 94 -0.47 18.18 7.49
C LYS A 94 -0.62 19.43 6.63
N GLY A 95 -1.70 20.20 6.86
CA GLY A 95 -1.97 21.45 6.15
C GLY A 95 -2.57 21.27 4.74
N VAL A 96 -3.02 20.07 4.41
CA VAL A 96 -3.72 19.77 3.16
C VAL A 96 -5.23 19.67 3.45
N PRO A 97 -6.11 20.22 2.58
CA PRO A 97 -7.54 20.02 2.72
C PRO A 97 -7.90 18.55 2.75
N PHE A 98 -8.85 18.17 3.62
CA PHE A 98 -9.24 16.77 3.75
C PHE A 98 -9.75 16.17 2.44
N GLN A 99 -10.37 16.98 1.60
CA GLN A 99 -10.85 16.55 0.28
C GLN A 99 -9.74 15.97 -0.60
N GLU A 100 -8.54 16.57 -0.60
CA GLU A 100 -7.41 16.03 -1.37
C GLU A 100 -6.93 14.68 -0.83
N VAL A 101 -7.04 14.47 0.50
CA VAL A 101 -6.71 13.20 1.14
C VAL A 101 -7.75 12.13 0.77
N GLU A 102 -9.02 12.51 0.77
CA GLU A 102 -10.14 11.64 0.37
C GLU A 102 -10.04 11.22 -1.09
N ASP A 103 -9.80 12.17 -1.99
CA ASP A 103 -9.60 11.90 -3.42
C ASP A 103 -8.41 10.95 -3.66
N GLU A 104 -7.33 11.10 -2.89
CA GLU A 104 -6.21 10.16 -2.97
C GLU A 104 -6.60 8.76 -2.48
N ILE A 105 -7.35 8.64 -1.39
CA ILE A 105 -7.83 7.35 -0.87
C ILE A 105 -8.69 6.64 -1.91
N GLU A 106 -9.63 7.34 -2.55
CA GLU A 106 -10.49 6.76 -3.59
C GLU A 106 -9.65 6.31 -4.80
N ARG A 107 -8.68 7.10 -5.23
CA ARG A 107 -7.75 6.71 -6.29
C ARG A 107 -6.94 5.45 -5.93
N LEU A 108 -6.50 5.31 -4.68
CA LEU A 108 -5.80 4.10 -4.22
C LEU A 108 -6.73 2.88 -4.20
N LYS A 109 -8.00 3.04 -3.86
CA LYS A 109 -9.02 1.97 -3.95
C LYS A 109 -9.25 1.53 -5.39
N GLU A 110 -9.32 2.49 -6.33
CA GLU A 110 -9.42 2.16 -7.75
C GLU A 110 -8.18 1.44 -8.27
N GLU A 111 -7.00 1.85 -7.86
CA GLU A 111 -5.75 1.19 -8.21
C GLU A 111 -5.75 -0.27 -7.73
N TYR A 112 -6.23 -0.53 -6.52
CA TYR A 112 -6.42 -1.88 -6.00
C TYR A 112 -7.38 -2.69 -6.88
N LYS A 113 -8.56 -2.14 -7.22
CA LYS A 113 -9.53 -2.83 -8.10
C LYS A 113 -8.93 -3.17 -9.47
N LYS A 114 -8.24 -2.22 -10.09
CA LYS A 114 -7.54 -2.43 -11.37
C LYS A 114 -6.49 -3.53 -11.28
N LEU A 115 -5.74 -3.57 -10.19
CA LEU A 115 -4.73 -4.60 -9.95
C LEU A 115 -5.37 -5.98 -9.84
N LEU A 116 -6.48 -6.13 -9.09
CA LEU A 116 -7.20 -7.41 -8.99
C LEU A 116 -7.74 -7.87 -10.34
N ASN A 117 -8.35 -6.97 -11.11
CA ASN A 117 -8.84 -7.30 -12.45
C ASN A 117 -7.71 -7.76 -13.37
N THR A 118 -6.54 -7.11 -13.28
CA THR A 118 -5.34 -7.54 -14.01
C THR A 118 -4.87 -8.91 -13.55
N ALA A 119 -4.90 -9.19 -12.25
CA ALA A 119 -4.50 -10.48 -11.70
C ALA A 119 -5.38 -11.62 -12.22
N LEU A 120 -6.70 -11.39 -12.38
CA LEU A 120 -7.62 -12.37 -12.93
C LEU A 120 -7.30 -12.78 -14.38
N SER A 121 -6.73 -11.88 -15.17
CA SER A 121 -6.40 -12.13 -16.58
C SER A 121 -4.96 -12.65 -16.80
N ARG A 122 -4.09 -12.58 -15.78
CA ARG A 122 -2.69 -12.99 -15.87
C ARG A 122 -2.50 -14.44 -15.41
N VAL A 123 -1.45 -15.07 -15.93
CA VAL A 123 -1.00 -16.38 -15.46
C VAL A 123 -0.27 -16.26 -14.13
N ALA A 124 -0.24 -17.35 -13.35
CA ALA A 124 0.53 -17.41 -12.11
C ALA A 124 2.02 -17.05 -12.37
N PHE A 125 2.70 -16.55 -11.35
CA PHE A 125 4.08 -16.04 -11.39
C PHE A 125 4.27 -14.78 -12.24
N SER A 126 3.18 -14.10 -12.63
CA SER A 126 3.26 -12.83 -13.35
C SER A 126 3.52 -11.66 -12.40
N ARG A 127 4.28 -10.69 -12.88
CA ARG A 127 4.44 -9.42 -12.19
C ARG A 127 3.26 -8.51 -12.53
N LEU A 128 2.43 -8.19 -11.54
CA LEU A 128 1.23 -7.37 -11.69
C LEU A 128 1.53 -5.88 -11.58
N LYS A 129 2.45 -5.50 -10.68
CA LYS A 129 2.87 -4.10 -10.48
C LYS A 129 4.37 -4.06 -10.20
N SER A 130 5.04 -3.13 -10.86
CA SER A 130 6.45 -2.80 -10.59
C SER A 130 6.55 -1.58 -9.70
N ALA A 131 7.55 -1.54 -8.83
CA ALA A 131 7.93 -0.28 -8.20
C ALA A 131 8.40 0.71 -9.28
N PRO A 132 8.06 2.01 -9.17
CA PRO A 132 8.66 3.01 -10.04
C PRO A 132 10.19 2.99 -9.86
N PRO A 133 10.96 3.24 -10.93
CA PRO A 133 12.41 3.36 -10.82
C PRO A 133 12.81 4.35 -9.72
N THR A 134 13.89 4.08 -9.02
CA THR A 134 14.34 4.87 -7.85
C THR A 134 14.52 6.35 -8.18
N TYR A 135 14.98 6.67 -9.40
CA TYR A 135 15.16 8.05 -9.85
C TYR A 135 13.82 8.83 -9.97
N ILE A 136 12.72 8.17 -10.33
CA ILE A 136 11.38 8.81 -10.40
C ILE A 136 10.87 9.12 -8.99
N SER A 137 11.06 8.23 -8.03
CA SER A 137 10.70 8.49 -6.63
C SER A 137 11.54 9.61 -6.03
N ASP A 138 12.83 9.70 -6.36
CA ASP A 138 13.72 10.76 -5.95
C ASP A 138 13.37 12.12 -6.58
N LEU A 139 12.98 12.13 -7.87
CA LEU A 139 12.49 13.34 -8.54
C LEU A 139 11.19 13.85 -7.92
N LYS A 140 10.21 12.99 -7.70
CA LYS A 140 8.96 13.37 -7.01
C LYS A 140 9.20 13.97 -5.64
N ASN A 141 10.17 13.45 -4.90
CA ASN A 141 10.57 13.98 -3.60
C ASN A 141 11.29 15.34 -3.70
N ARG A 142 12.11 15.58 -4.75
CA ARG A 142 12.85 16.83 -4.97
C ARG A 142 11.99 17.98 -5.47
N ILE A 143 11.05 17.70 -6.38
CA ILE A 143 10.16 18.74 -6.93
C ILE A 143 9.25 19.32 -5.85
N HIS A 144 8.89 18.54 -4.84
CA HIS A 144 8.03 18.99 -3.74
C HIS A 144 8.78 19.50 -2.52
N GLY A 145 10.13 19.41 -2.51
CA GLY A 145 11.00 19.88 -1.42
C GLY A 145 11.52 21.30 -1.57
N ARG A 146 11.09 22.06 -2.58
CA ARG A 146 11.64 23.38 -2.89
C ARG A 146 11.08 24.56 -2.07
N ASN A 147 10.23 24.31 -1.08
CA ASN A 147 9.84 25.32 -0.09
C ASN A 147 10.28 24.91 1.32
N GLY A 148 11.49 25.30 1.70
CA GLY A 148 11.94 25.16 3.07
C GLY A 148 13.41 24.73 3.17
N ARG A 149 14.29 25.72 3.35
CA ARG A 149 15.67 25.50 3.80
C ARG A 149 15.62 24.72 5.12
N ASN A 150 16.05 23.46 5.10
CA ASN A 150 16.61 22.83 6.28
C ASN A 150 17.57 21.70 5.88
N ARG A 151 18.87 21.98 6.12
CA ARG A 151 19.92 20.98 6.20
C ARG A 151 19.63 20.09 7.39
N HIS A 152 19.13 18.87 7.17
CA HIS A 152 19.30 17.80 8.14
C HIS A 152 19.41 16.45 7.45
N ARG A 153 20.58 15.84 7.65
CA ARG A 153 20.93 14.40 7.57
C ARG A 153 19.95 13.49 6.80
N ARG A 154 20.44 13.02 5.67
CA ARG A 154 19.86 11.93 4.87
C ARG A 154 19.57 10.69 5.74
N LYS A 155 18.38 10.61 6.31
CA LYS A 155 17.76 9.30 6.57
C LYS A 155 17.11 8.89 5.26
N ARG A 156 17.64 7.85 4.66
CA ARG A 156 17.08 7.15 3.51
C ARG A 156 15.66 6.70 3.87
N LEU A 157 14.65 7.50 3.55
CA LEU A 157 13.27 7.05 3.54
C LEU A 157 13.12 6.17 2.31
N VAL A 158 13.29 4.89 2.51
CA VAL A 158 12.95 3.85 1.54
C VAL A 158 11.44 3.89 1.40
N TYR A 159 10.94 4.59 0.39
CA TYR A 159 9.58 4.40 -0.08
C TYR A 159 9.53 2.98 -0.63
N GLY A 160 8.75 2.14 0.04
CA GLY A 160 8.72 0.71 -0.22
C GLY A 160 8.57 0.41 -1.71
N ASN A 161 9.51 -0.32 -2.24
CA ASN A 161 9.45 -0.93 -3.56
C ASN A 161 8.28 -1.92 -3.56
N THR A 162 7.09 -1.44 -3.95
CA THR A 162 5.88 -2.26 -3.97
C THR A 162 5.88 -3.08 -5.24
N ARG A 163 6.49 -4.25 -5.20
CA ARG A 163 6.35 -5.28 -6.25
C ARG A 163 5.24 -6.22 -5.86
N ILE A 164 4.22 -6.31 -6.70
CA ILE A 164 3.09 -7.21 -6.49
C ILE A 164 3.14 -8.29 -7.57
N LEU A 165 3.07 -9.53 -7.15
CA LEU A 165 3.19 -10.73 -7.96
C LEU A 165 1.96 -11.60 -7.78
N SER A 166 1.61 -12.37 -8.82
CA SER A 166 0.75 -13.54 -8.66
C SER A 166 1.61 -14.76 -8.36
N TYR A 167 1.21 -15.58 -7.43
CA TYR A 167 1.94 -16.77 -7.01
C TYR A 167 0.99 -17.96 -6.92
N ARG A 168 1.45 -19.16 -7.28
CA ARG A 168 0.72 -20.41 -7.10
C ARG A 168 1.42 -21.24 -6.03
N ILE A 169 0.65 -21.82 -5.13
CA ILE A 169 1.15 -22.77 -4.13
C ILE A 169 1.34 -24.11 -4.83
N SER A 170 2.57 -24.59 -4.82
CA SER A 170 2.97 -25.88 -5.39
C SER A 170 3.26 -26.89 -4.28
#